data_69fc5427cb4b9a52173ed1bceebbf344
#
_entry.id   69fc5427cb4b9a52173ed1bceebbf344
#
_cell.length_a   1.000
_cell.length_b   1.000
_cell.length_c   1.000
_cell.angle_alpha   90.00
_cell.angle_beta   90.00
_cell.angle_gamma   90.00
#
_symmetry.space_group_name_H-M   'P 1'
#
loop_
_entity.id
_entity.type
_entity.pdbx_description
1 polymer ?
#
loop_
_entity_poly.entity_id
_entity_poly.type
_entity_poly.pdbx_seq_one_letter_code
_entity_poly.pdbx_strand_id
1 'polypeptide(L)'
;VNPETVGDASATGYFFAQVINKTLDIPVGLVMANKGGSRVESWLDRDYLKKNTKEDLDSVKMTKNPKFKWDFLYPLLWGNGTFNPILNYSVKGILFYQGCSNVGDPDGQYTKRLADLVAQWRRDFKQRELHLIIMAT
;
A
#
# COMPACT_ATOMS: atom_id res chain seq x y z
N VAL A 1 -0.26 15.05 17.71
CA VAL A 1 1.08 14.78 17.15
C VAL A 1 1.95 15.99 17.41
N ASN A 2 3.08 15.83 18.03
CA ASN A 2 4.05 16.87 18.34
C ASN A 2 5.45 16.48 17.82
N PRO A 3 6.45 17.38 17.85
CA PRO A 3 7.81 17.06 17.37
C PRO A 3 8.45 15.81 17.99
N GLU A 4 8.08 15.49 19.22
CA GLU A 4 8.64 14.32 19.95
C GLU A 4 8.03 12.99 19.49
N THR A 5 6.77 13.01 19.02
CA THR A 5 6.01 11.81 18.63
C THR A 5 5.88 11.61 17.12
N VAL A 6 6.37 12.56 16.31
CA VAL A 6 6.23 12.54 14.85
C VAL A 6 7.34 11.75 14.14
N GLY A 7 8.43 11.41 14.84
CA GLY A 7 9.64 10.84 14.23
C GLY A 7 9.41 9.58 13.40
N ASP A 8 8.48 8.72 13.80
CA ASP A 8 8.16 7.48 13.10
C ASP A 8 6.96 7.61 12.14
N ALA A 9 6.37 8.80 12.05
CA ALA A 9 5.24 9.04 11.17
C ALA A 9 5.68 9.23 9.71
N SER A 10 4.80 8.86 8.76
CA SER A 10 5.00 9.24 7.37
C SER A 10 5.00 10.77 7.22
N ALA A 11 6.10 11.34 6.76
CA ALA A 11 6.19 12.79 6.51
C ALA A 11 5.10 13.25 5.53
N THR A 12 4.87 12.52 4.46
CA THR A 12 3.78 12.77 3.51
C THR A 12 2.41 12.78 4.19
N GLY A 13 2.11 11.76 4.98
CA GLY A 13 0.85 11.69 5.73
C GLY A 13 0.71 12.84 6.72
N TYR A 14 1.78 13.16 7.44
CA TYR A 14 1.78 14.25 8.41
C TYR A 14 1.49 15.60 7.79
N PHE A 15 2.20 15.99 6.74
CA PHE A 15 1.99 17.28 6.08
C PHE A 15 0.62 17.37 5.41
N PHE A 16 0.16 16.28 4.80
CA PHE A 16 -1.21 16.22 4.27
C PHE A 16 -2.25 16.46 5.36
N ALA A 17 -2.16 15.73 6.47
CA ALA A 17 -3.09 15.89 7.59
C ALA A 17 -3.05 17.29 8.19
N GLN A 18 -1.87 17.90 8.28
CA GLN A 18 -1.71 19.26 8.77
C GLN A 18 -2.43 20.28 7.87
N VAL A 19 -2.31 20.14 6.54
CA VAL A 19 -3.01 21.02 5.59
C VAL A 19 -4.52 20.87 5.72
N ILE A 20 -5.03 19.64 5.74
CA ILE A 20 -6.48 19.38 5.91
C ILE A 20 -7.00 19.95 7.24
N ASN A 21 -6.29 19.66 8.33
CA ASN A 21 -6.68 20.16 9.65
C ASN A 21 -6.76 21.71 9.68
N LYS A 22 -5.74 22.39 9.16
CA LYS A 22 -5.71 23.86 9.13
C LYS A 22 -6.75 24.48 8.19
N THR A 23 -7.04 23.81 7.08
CA THR A 23 -7.97 24.35 6.06
C THR A 23 -9.43 24.15 6.45
N LEU A 24 -9.75 23.00 7.03
CA LEU A 24 -11.12 22.61 7.32
C LEU A 24 -11.49 22.73 8.81
N ASP A 25 -10.52 23.03 9.67
CA ASP A 25 -10.67 23.07 11.14
C ASP A 25 -11.29 21.80 11.72
N ILE A 26 -10.84 20.64 11.23
CA ILE A 26 -11.30 19.33 11.68
C ILE A 26 -10.14 18.45 12.16
N PRO A 27 -10.35 17.56 13.14
CA PRO A 27 -9.33 16.60 13.53
C PRO A 27 -9.08 15.59 12.39
N VAL A 28 -7.80 15.25 12.15
CA VAL A 28 -7.39 14.28 11.14
C VAL A 28 -6.62 13.15 11.80
N GLY A 29 -7.15 11.94 11.71
CA GLY A 29 -6.45 10.72 12.11
C GLY A 29 -5.69 10.10 10.95
N LEU A 30 -4.49 9.59 11.21
CA LEU A 30 -3.69 8.84 10.25
C LEU A 30 -3.54 7.40 10.72
N VAL A 31 -3.84 6.46 9.84
CA VAL A 31 -3.52 5.04 10.04
C VAL A 31 -2.44 4.68 9.03
N MET A 32 -1.32 4.19 9.50
CA MET A 32 -0.17 3.91 8.65
C MET A 32 -0.05 2.42 8.37
N ALA A 33 -0.04 2.08 7.07
CA ALA A 33 0.31 0.78 6.55
C ALA A 33 1.35 1.00 5.45
N ASN A 34 2.61 1.02 5.81
CA ASN A 34 3.70 1.38 4.90
C ASN A 34 4.92 0.49 5.08
N LYS A 35 5.63 0.25 3.97
CA LYS A 35 6.93 -0.40 3.95
C LYS A 35 7.77 0.15 2.82
N GLY A 36 8.89 0.78 3.15
CA GLY A 36 9.84 1.29 2.17
C GLY A 36 10.39 0.16 1.29
N GLY A 37 10.51 0.41 -0.01
CA GLY A 37 11.00 -0.56 -0.99
C GLY A 37 9.99 -1.63 -1.43
N SER A 38 8.78 -1.66 -0.88
CA SER A 38 7.79 -2.67 -1.28
C SER A 38 7.31 -2.48 -2.71
N ARG A 39 7.05 -3.60 -3.39
CA ARG A 39 6.44 -3.65 -4.72
C ARG A 39 4.92 -3.68 -4.61
N VAL A 40 4.23 -3.27 -5.68
CA VAL A 40 2.75 -3.30 -5.72
C VAL A 40 2.17 -4.69 -5.45
N GLU A 41 2.86 -5.75 -5.85
CA GLU A 41 2.49 -7.14 -5.63
C GLU A 41 2.42 -7.52 -4.14
N SER A 42 3.12 -6.81 -3.28
CA SER A 42 3.04 -7.03 -1.83
C SER A 42 1.70 -6.65 -1.23
N TRP A 43 0.93 -5.82 -1.93
CA TRP A 43 -0.35 -5.24 -1.47
C TRP A 43 -1.58 -5.84 -2.16
N LEU A 44 -1.38 -6.60 -3.25
CA LEU A 44 -2.45 -7.29 -3.99
C LEU A 44 -2.86 -8.58 -3.30
N ASP A 45 -4.12 -8.99 -3.49
CA ASP A 45 -4.64 -10.23 -2.92
C ASP A 45 -4.10 -11.48 -3.64
N ARG A 46 -4.19 -12.62 -2.95
CA ARG A 46 -3.68 -13.91 -3.43
C ARG A 46 -4.37 -14.37 -4.71
N ASP A 47 -5.68 -14.16 -4.81
CA ASP A 47 -6.45 -14.64 -5.96
C ASP A 47 -6.12 -13.83 -7.21
N TYR A 48 -5.89 -12.52 -7.03
CA TYR A 48 -5.40 -11.69 -8.11
C TYR A 48 -4.01 -12.16 -8.60
N LEU A 49 -3.08 -12.35 -7.68
CA LEU A 49 -1.70 -12.73 -8.02
C LEU A 49 -1.64 -14.10 -8.70
N LYS A 50 -2.41 -15.08 -8.24
CA LYS A 50 -2.51 -16.40 -8.88
C LYS A 50 -2.99 -16.34 -10.32
N LYS A 51 -3.92 -15.43 -10.63
CA LYS A 51 -4.49 -15.28 -11.97
C LYS A 51 -3.63 -14.46 -12.92
N ASN A 52 -2.91 -13.47 -12.39
CA ASN A 52 -2.30 -12.42 -13.20
C ASN A 52 -0.76 -12.42 -13.14
N THR A 53 -0.15 -13.29 -12.35
CA THR A 53 1.31 -13.40 -12.26
C THR A 53 1.74 -14.86 -12.31
N LYS A 54 3.03 -15.07 -12.55
CA LYS A 54 3.68 -16.39 -12.46
C LYS A 54 4.44 -16.57 -11.15
N GLU A 55 4.19 -15.71 -10.17
CA GLU A 55 4.87 -15.79 -8.88
C GLU A 55 4.42 -17.03 -8.10
N ASP A 56 5.38 -17.76 -7.57
CA ASP A 56 5.08 -18.82 -6.60
C ASP A 56 4.74 -18.16 -5.25
N LEU A 57 3.51 -18.33 -4.81
CA LEU A 57 3.00 -17.73 -3.59
C LEU A 57 3.13 -18.65 -2.35
N ASP A 58 3.93 -19.70 -2.46
CA ASP A 58 4.31 -20.53 -1.32
C ASP A 58 5.37 -19.79 -0.48
N SER A 59 5.05 -19.50 0.76
CA SER A 59 5.91 -18.72 1.66
C SER A 59 7.26 -19.40 1.92
N VAL A 60 7.28 -20.74 2.00
CA VAL A 60 8.52 -21.50 2.23
C VAL A 60 9.43 -21.43 1.01
N LYS A 61 8.87 -21.53 -0.18
CA LYS A 61 9.63 -21.39 -1.42
C LYS A 61 10.10 -19.97 -1.65
N MET A 62 9.26 -18.97 -1.33
CA MET A 62 9.64 -17.55 -1.43
C MET A 62 10.88 -17.23 -0.58
N THR A 63 10.93 -17.70 0.67
CA THR A 63 12.09 -17.44 1.54
C THR A 63 13.39 -18.06 1.04
N LYS A 64 13.32 -19.10 0.22
CA LYS A 64 14.48 -19.77 -0.38
C LYS A 64 14.83 -19.25 -1.78
N ASN A 65 14.00 -18.41 -2.35
CA ASN A 65 14.20 -17.91 -3.71
C ASN A 65 15.14 -16.68 -3.70
N PRO A 66 16.30 -16.73 -4.39
CA PRO A 66 17.24 -15.61 -4.45
C PRO A 66 16.65 -14.29 -4.99
N LYS A 67 15.57 -14.37 -5.80
CA LYS A 67 14.83 -13.20 -6.28
C LYS A 67 14.28 -12.36 -5.13
N PHE A 68 13.91 -12.99 -4.02
CA PHE A 68 13.32 -12.36 -2.86
C PHE A 68 14.33 -12.25 -1.71
N LYS A 69 15.51 -11.72 -2.00
CA LYS A 69 16.56 -11.49 -0.99
C LYS A 69 16.08 -10.65 0.20
N TRP A 70 15.10 -9.77 -0.03
CA TRP A 70 14.59 -8.85 0.97
C TRP A 70 13.08 -9.02 1.15
N ASP A 71 12.60 -8.93 2.38
CA ASP A 71 11.19 -9.08 2.75
C ASP A 71 10.25 -8.09 2.04
N PHE A 72 10.74 -6.87 1.75
CA PHE A 72 9.96 -5.86 1.05
C PHE A 72 9.63 -6.24 -0.41
N LEU A 73 10.31 -7.23 -0.98
CA LEU A 73 10.03 -7.75 -2.32
C LEU A 73 8.97 -8.85 -2.33
N TYR A 74 8.58 -9.40 -1.17
CA TYR A 74 7.65 -10.52 -1.10
C TYR A 74 6.25 -10.10 -1.52
N PRO A 75 5.62 -10.82 -2.48
CA PRO A 75 4.20 -10.64 -2.76
C PRO A 75 3.36 -11.00 -1.52
N LEU A 76 2.19 -10.40 -1.40
CA LEU A 76 1.21 -10.57 -0.31
C LEU A 76 1.63 -10.09 1.08
N LEU A 77 2.92 -9.97 1.37
CA LEU A 77 3.41 -9.87 2.75
C LEU A 77 2.85 -8.62 3.45
N TRP A 78 2.97 -7.47 2.82
CA TRP A 78 2.62 -6.20 3.46
C TRP A 78 1.12 -5.91 3.41
N GLY A 79 0.43 -6.35 2.37
CA GLY A 79 -1.03 -6.34 2.34
C GLY A 79 -1.63 -7.17 3.47
N ASN A 80 -1.15 -8.39 3.64
CA ASN A 80 -1.64 -9.28 4.70
C ASN A 80 -1.22 -8.82 6.10
N GLY A 81 0.02 -8.36 6.27
CA GLY A 81 0.58 -8.06 7.58
C GLY A 81 0.19 -6.70 8.15
N THR A 82 0.00 -5.69 7.29
CA THR A 82 -0.22 -4.30 7.74
C THR A 82 -1.53 -3.69 7.28
N PHE A 83 -1.99 -4.03 6.07
CA PHE A 83 -3.19 -3.43 5.49
C PHE A 83 -4.47 -4.18 5.87
N ASN A 84 -4.50 -5.50 5.74
CA ASN A 84 -5.68 -6.29 6.08
C ASN A 84 -6.16 -6.09 7.53
N PRO A 85 -5.30 -5.96 8.55
CA PRO A 85 -5.73 -5.70 9.91
C PRO A 85 -6.52 -4.41 10.10
N ILE A 86 -6.35 -3.42 9.20
CA ILE A 86 -7.02 -2.11 9.31
C ILE A 86 -8.30 -2.01 8.48
N LEU A 87 -8.71 -3.05 7.77
CA LEU A 87 -9.93 -3.03 6.94
C LEU A 87 -11.23 -2.81 7.71
N ASN A 88 -11.20 -2.96 9.03
CA ASN A 88 -12.36 -2.68 9.89
C ASN A 88 -12.51 -1.19 10.26
N TYR A 89 -11.53 -0.35 9.93
CA TYR A 89 -11.64 1.09 10.14
C TYR A 89 -12.46 1.74 9.03
N SER A 90 -13.25 2.75 9.40
CA SER A 90 -13.82 3.68 8.40
C SER A 90 -12.80 4.72 8.03
N VAL A 91 -12.42 4.81 6.77
CA VAL A 91 -11.45 5.77 6.27
C VAL A 91 -12.08 6.70 5.24
N LYS A 92 -11.63 7.94 5.16
CA LYS A 92 -12.08 8.92 4.15
C LYS A 92 -11.32 8.80 2.83
N GLY A 93 -10.12 8.26 2.88
CA GLY A 93 -9.29 8.08 1.71
C GLY A 93 -7.97 7.41 2.04
N ILE A 94 -7.21 7.13 1.01
CA ILE A 94 -5.89 6.51 1.10
C ILE A 94 -4.88 7.42 0.40
N LEU A 95 -3.77 7.71 1.07
CA LEU A 95 -2.60 8.32 0.47
C LEU A 95 -1.68 7.19 0.00
N PHE A 96 -1.49 7.08 -1.30
CA PHE A 96 -0.70 6.00 -1.88
C PHE A 96 0.56 6.56 -2.53
N TYR A 97 1.71 6.23 -1.95
CA TYR A 97 3.02 6.61 -2.45
C TYR A 97 3.87 5.36 -2.65
N GLN A 98 3.83 4.81 -3.84
CA GLN A 98 4.54 3.58 -4.22
C GLN A 98 4.75 3.58 -5.75
N GLY A 99 5.84 2.96 -6.23
CA GLY A 99 6.10 2.81 -7.66
C GLY A 99 7.57 2.56 -7.95
N CYS A 100 8.49 3.22 -7.23
CA CYS A 100 9.94 3.13 -7.47
C CYS A 100 10.46 1.69 -7.57
N SER A 101 9.95 0.78 -6.73
CA SER A 101 10.39 -0.62 -6.73
C SER A 101 9.83 -1.46 -7.89
N ASN A 102 8.93 -0.89 -8.69
CA ASN A 102 8.40 -1.50 -9.89
C ASN A 102 8.96 -0.85 -11.18
N VAL A 103 9.80 0.16 -11.07
CA VAL A 103 10.47 0.77 -12.23
C VAL A 103 11.33 -0.26 -12.93
N GLY A 104 11.14 -0.39 -14.25
CA GLY A 104 11.86 -1.37 -15.07
C GLY A 104 11.30 -2.79 -15.00
N ASP A 105 10.11 -2.99 -14.43
CA ASP A 105 9.44 -4.30 -14.49
C ASP A 105 9.28 -4.73 -15.96
N PRO A 106 9.74 -5.93 -16.32
CA PRO A 106 9.85 -6.35 -17.73
C PRO A 106 8.49 -6.55 -18.41
N ASP A 107 7.42 -6.68 -17.64
CA ASP A 107 6.08 -6.96 -18.17
C ASP A 107 5.23 -5.69 -18.39
N GLY A 108 5.68 -4.52 -17.96
CA GLY A 108 4.97 -3.25 -18.10
C GLY A 108 3.59 -3.21 -17.45
N GLN A 109 3.30 -4.11 -16.51
CA GLN A 109 1.95 -4.28 -15.95
C GLN A 109 1.65 -3.41 -14.72
N TYR A 110 2.55 -2.52 -14.33
CA TYR A 110 2.38 -1.72 -13.11
C TYR A 110 1.06 -0.93 -13.10
N THR A 111 0.75 -0.21 -14.17
CA THR A 111 -0.49 0.58 -14.26
C THR A 111 -1.75 -0.27 -14.08
N LYS A 112 -1.77 -1.45 -14.72
CA LYS A 112 -2.89 -2.38 -14.55
C LYS A 112 -2.99 -2.88 -13.12
N ARG A 113 -1.88 -3.30 -12.51
CA ARG A 113 -1.83 -3.75 -11.12
C ARG A 113 -2.28 -2.68 -10.14
N LEU A 114 -1.90 -1.43 -10.39
CA LEU A 114 -2.33 -0.31 -9.57
C LEU A 114 -3.85 -0.09 -9.68
N ALA A 115 -4.42 -0.13 -10.88
CA ALA A 115 -5.86 -0.01 -11.07
C ALA A 115 -6.62 -1.14 -10.37
N ASP A 116 -6.13 -2.37 -10.46
CA ASP A 116 -6.72 -3.52 -9.79
C ASP A 116 -6.59 -3.44 -8.25
N LEU A 117 -5.48 -2.89 -7.74
CA LEU A 117 -5.30 -2.62 -6.31
C LEU A 117 -6.31 -1.59 -5.80
N VAL A 118 -6.56 -0.53 -6.54
CA VAL A 118 -7.60 0.45 -6.21
C VAL A 118 -8.98 -0.20 -6.15
N ALA A 119 -9.31 -1.04 -7.13
CA ALA A 119 -10.57 -1.77 -7.14
C ALA A 119 -10.69 -2.75 -5.96
N GLN A 120 -9.59 -3.45 -5.63
CA GLN A 120 -9.49 -4.32 -4.46
C GLN A 120 -9.79 -3.54 -3.17
N TRP A 121 -9.13 -2.44 -2.92
CA TRP A 121 -9.31 -1.66 -1.70
C TRP A 121 -10.71 -1.08 -1.56
N ARG A 122 -11.29 -0.59 -2.64
CA ARG A 122 -12.71 -0.15 -2.65
C ARG A 122 -13.67 -1.25 -2.25
N ARG A 123 -13.45 -2.46 -2.74
CA ARG A 123 -14.22 -3.65 -2.36
C ARG A 123 -14.02 -3.99 -0.89
N ASP A 124 -12.77 -4.04 -0.44
CA ASP A 124 -12.40 -4.52 0.88
C ASP A 124 -12.83 -3.55 2.00
N PHE A 125 -12.75 -2.24 1.76
CA PHE A 125 -13.33 -1.21 2.64
C PHE A 125 -14.85 -1.05 2.45
N LYS A 126 -15.46 -1.75 1.48
CA LYS A 126 -16.90 -1.61 1.14
C LYS A 126 -17.30 -0.16 0.79
N GLN A 127 -16.41 0.58 0.19
CA GLN A 127 -16.58 1.98 -0.17
C GLN A 127 -16.28 2.19 -1.67
N ARG A 128 -17.32 2.24 -2.51
CA ARG A 128 -17.17 2.43 -3.97
C ARG A 128 -16.49 3.75 -4.34
N GLU A 129 -16.75 4.79 -3.56
CA GLU A 129 -16.23 6.15 -3.76
C GLU A 129 -14.98 6.44 -2.91
N LEU A 130 -14.29 5.40 -2.42
CA LEU A 130 -13.06 5.60 -1.65
C LEU A 130 -12.05 6.40 -2.48
N HIS A 131 -11.68 7.55 -1.96
CA HIS A 131 -10.72 8.43 -2.60
C HIS A 131 -9.29 7.91 -2.42
N LEU A 132 -8.56 7.83 -3.52
CA LEU A 132 -7.13 7.55 -3.49
C LEU A 132 -6.37 8.73 -4.08
N ILE A 133 -5.45 9.26 -3.30
CA ILE A 133 -4.47 10.24 -3.77
C ILE A 133 -3.21 9.47 -4.08
N ILE A 134 -2.91 9.33 -5.36
CA ILE A 134 -1.73 8.60 -5.84
C ILE A 134 -0.66 9.64 -6.13
N MET A 135 0.47 9.48 -5.47
CA MET A 135 1.66 10.27 -5.78
C MET A 135 2.52 9.50 -6.77
N ALA A 136 2.70 10.10 -7.94
CA ALA A 136 3.60 9.59 -8.95
C ALA A 136 5.05 9.71 -8.47
N THR A 137 5.86 8.71 -8.78
CA THR A 137 7.31 8.66 -8.50
C THR A 137 8.08 8.74 -9.81
#